data_0e43e749659ea830d3e0e452430a7654
#
_entry.id   0e43e749659ea830d3e0e452430a7654
#
_cell.length_a   1.000
_cell.length_b   1.000
_cell.length_c   1.000
_cell.angle_alpha   90.00
_cell.angle_beta   90.00
_cell.angle_gamma   90.00
#
_symmetry.space_group_name_H-M   'P 1'
#
loop_
_entity.id
_entity.type
_entity.pdbx_description
1 polymer ?
#
loop_
_entity_poly.entity_id
_entity_poly.type
_entity_poly.pdbx_seq_one_letter_code
_entity_poly.pdbx_strand_id
1 'polypeptide(L)'
;MCLTELIEKKELCKTARNNLAKGIGWKVFAKEGNNLYSWIFSDLCPKYKINKWYHADNSTLYTTYSQRYQSGFHTYLRKKDAIKFISELNFLASEYQIMKVKFKNINCIGKQHHNYNYDRLNLVPFSYISDVVVAKNILLLPNQ
;
A
#
# COMPACT_ATOMS: atom_id res chain seq x y z
N MET A 1 -5.75 -0.42 -6.69
CA MET A 1 -5.84 -1.43 -5.63
C MET A 1 -6.73 -0.88 -4.53
N CYS A 2 -7.77 -1.60 -4.20
CA CYS A 2 -8.77 -1.13 -3.24
C CYS A 2 -8.70 -1.95 -1.95
N LEU A 3 -9.13 -1.35 -0.84
CA LEU A 3 -9.25 -2.07 0.42
C LEU A 3 -10.35 -3.13 0.33
N THR A 4 -10.20 -4.20 1.08
CA THR A 4 -11.24 -5.22 1.22
C THR A 4 -12.31 -4.75 2.20
N GLU A 5 -11.91 -4.19 3.33
CA GLU A 5 -12.80 -3.65 4.35
C GLU A 5 -12.14 -2.51 5.12
N LEU A 6 -12.96 -1.62 5.66
CA LEU A 6 -12.52 -0.59 6.61
C LEU A 6 -12.49 -1.18 8.01
N ILE A 7 -11.52 -0.75 8.80
CA ILE A 7 -11.37 -1.17 10.20
C ILE A 7 -11.18 0.02 11.12
N GLU A 8 -11.34 -0.22 12.40
CA GLU A 8 -11.00 0.73 13.45
C GLU A 8 -9.56 0.50 13.94
N LYS A 9 -8.95 1.55 14.48
CA LYS A 9 -7.59 1.52 15.01
C LYS A 9 -7.36 0.40 16.03
N LYS A 10 -8.35 0.09 16.87
CA LYS A 10 -8.27 -0.97 17.87
C LYS A 10 -8.07 -2.38 17.29
N GLU A 11 -8.43 -2.56 16.02
CA GLU A 11 -8.30 -3.84 15.32
C GLU A 11 -6.91 -4.08 14.74
N LEU A 12 -6.02 -3.08 14.82
CA LEU A 12 -4.64 -3.21 14.37
C LEU A 12 -3.81 -3.99 15.40
N CYS A 13 -2.82 -4.75 14.93
CA CYS A 13 -1.81 -5.32 15.81
C CYS A 13 -0.94 -4.21 16.43
N LYS A 14 -0.20 -4.54 17.48
CA LYS A 14 0.63 -3.57 18.21
C LYS A 14 1.62 -2.85 17.29
N THR A 15 2.34 -3.58 16.44
CA THR A 15 3.32 -3.00 15.51
C THR A 15 2.67 -2.02 14.55
N ALA A 16 1.54 -2.41 13.96
CA ALA A 16 0.80 -1.53 13.05
C ALA A 16 0.30 -0.26 13.75
N ARG A 17 -0.24 -0.39 14.97
CA ARG A 17 -0.67 0.77 15.75
C ARG A 17 0.48 1.72 16.07
N ASN A 18 1.64 1.19 16.43
CA ASN A 18 2.81 2.01 16.72
C ASN A 18 3.28 2.77 15.47
N ASN A 19 3.30 2.12 14.33
CA ASN A 19 3.68 2.75 13.07
C ASN A 19 2.65 3.79 12.62
N LEU A 20 1.37 3.51 12.82
CA LEU A 20 0.31 4.48 12.56
C LEU A 20 0.50 5.75 13.41
N ALA A 21 0.77 5.58 14.70
CA ALA A 21 1.00 6.71 15.62
C ALA A 21 2.23 7.54 15.23
N LYS A 22 3.27 6.89 14.71
CA LYS A 22 4.48 7.59 14.24
C LYS A 22 4.30 8.22 12.85
N GLY A 23 3.25 7.87 12.12
CA GLY A 23 3.06 8.30 10.74
C GLY A 23 4.06 7.68 9.78
N ILE A 24 4.43 6.45 10.00
CA ILE A 24 5.43 5.71 9.22
C ILE A 24 4.82 4.44 8.64
N GLY A 25 5.10 4.19 7.38
CA GLY A 25 4.68 2.97 6.71
C GLY A 25 5.63 2.58 5.58
N TRP A 26 5.23 1.59 4.81
CA TRP A 26 5.98 1.08 3.67
C TRP A 26 5.09 0.99 2.46
N LYS A 27 5.63 1.40 1.34
CA LYS A 27 4.90 1.40 0.08
C LYS A 27 5.75 0.76 -1.00
N VAL A 28 5.09 0.01 -1.88
CA VAL A 28 5.72 -0.63 -3.03
C VAL A 28 5.64 0.29 -4.22
N PHE A 29 6.76 0.50 -4.88
CA PHE A 29 6.88 1.28 -6.10
C PHE A 29 7.43 0.42 -7.23
N ALA A 30 6.99 0.67 -8.44
CA ALA A 30 7.66 0.18 -9.63
C ALA A 30 8.93 1.00 -9.85
N LYS A 31 10.00 0.33 -10.25
CA LYS A 31 11.30 0.97 -10.50
C LYS A 31 11.69 0.81 -11.96
N GLU A 32 12.06 1.91 -12.58
CA GLU A 32 12.62 1.92 -13.92
C GLU A 32 13.88 2.80 -13.91
N GLY A 33 15.05 2.16 -14.03
CA GLY A 33 16.33 2.84 -13.81
C GLY A 33 16.40 3.37 -12.37
N ASN A 34 16.58 4.68 -12.23
CA ASN A 34 16.58 5.35 -10.92
C ASN A 34 15.23 6.02 -10.57
N ASN A 35 14.22 5.79 -11.39
CA ASN A 35 12.92 6.42 -11.22
C ASN A 35 11.94 5.49 -10.50
N LEU A 36 11.15 6.05 -9.57
CA LEU A 36 10.10 5.34 -8.86
C LEU A 36 8.73 5.81 -9.35
N TYR A 37 7.84 4.86 -9.57
CA TYR A 37 6.48 5.10 -10.04
C TYR A 37 5.49 4.37 -9.14
N SER A 38 4.21 4.72 -9.22
CA SER A 38 3.19 3.87 -8.64
C SER A 38 3.33 2.44 -9.17
N TRP A 39 3.07 1.43 -8.32
CA TRP A 39 3.18 0.03 -8.73
C TRP A 39 2.22 -0.32 -9.88
N ILE A 40 1.10 0.39 -9.99
CA ILE A 40 0.28 0.39 -11.20
C ILE A 40 0.94 1.38 -12.14
N PHE A 41 1.79 0.87 -13.03
CA PHE A 41 2.46 1.71 -14.01
C PHE A 41 1.43 2.29 -14.98
N SER A 42 1.41 3.61 -15.09
CA SER A 42 0.75 4.31 -16.18
C SER A 42 1.62 5.48 -16.60
N ASP A 43 1.58 5.84 -17.86
CA ASP A 43 2.34 6.97 -18.41
C ASP A 43 1.97 8.31 -17.76
N LEU A 44 0.85 8.35 -17.06
CA LEU A 44 0.36 9.52 -16.34
C LEU A 44 0.82 9.59 -14.88
N CYS A 45 1.48 8.53 -14.37
CA CYS A 45 1.96 8.53 -13.00
C CYS A 45 3.17 9.45 -12.84
N PRO A 46 3.18 10.35 -11.85
CA PRO A 46 4.34 11.17 -11.56
C PRO A 46 5.48 10.29 -11.08
N LYS A 47 6.69 10.71 -11.38
CA LYS A 47 7.88 10.14 -10.77
C LYS A 47 7.96 10.57 -9.32
N TYR A 48 8.20 9.62 -8.41
CA TYR A 48 8.36 9.91 -7.00
C TYR A 48 9.82 10.18 -6.67
N LYS A 49 10.06 11.24 -5.93
CA LYS A 49 11.39 11.61 -5.42
C LYS A 49 11.43 11.51 -3.91
N ILE A 50 12.61 11.22 -3.38
CA ILE A 50 12.87 11.18 -1.94
C ILE A 50 12.76 12.59 -1.35
N ASN A 51 12.29 12.67 -0.10
CA ASN A 51 12.18 13.92 0.68
C ASN A 51 11.24 14.97 0.09
N LYS A 52 10.26 14.54 -0.69
CA LYS A 52 9.22 15.43 -1.23
C LYS A 52 7.84 14.91 -0.82
N TRP A 53 6.97 15.83 -0.39
CA TRP A 53 5.57 15.51 -0.10
C TRP A 53 4.75 15.43 -1.38
N TYR A 54 3.93 14.40 -1.47
CA TYR A 54 2.97 14.21 -2.56
C TYR A 54 1.56 14.20 -2.01
N HIS A 55 0.61 14.70 -2.81
CA HIS A 55 -0.81 14.74 -2.48
C HIS A 55 -1.58 13.80 -3.38
N ALA A 56 -2.54 13.07 -2.80
CA ALA A 56 -3.44 12.23 -3.56
C ALA A 56 -4.60 13.06 -4.13
N ASP A 57 -5.16 12.58 -5.23
CA ASP A 57 -6.37 13.14 -5.80
C ASP A 57 -7.58 12.89 -4.89
N ASN A 58 -8.57 13.77 -4.97
CA ASN A 58 -9.84 13.62 -4.26
C ASN A 58 -10.79 12.77 -5.13
N SER A 59 -10.78 11.46 -4.92
CA SER A 59 -11.74 10.57 -5.55
C SER A 59 -12.34 9.64 -4.50
N THR A 60 -13.47 9.03 -4.84
CA THR A 60 -14.14 8.08 -3.98
C THR A 60 -13.86 6.67 -4.46
N LEU A 61 -13.48 5.81 -3.53
CA LEU A 61 -13.28 4.38 -3.77
C LEU A 61 -14.25 3.57 -2.91
N TYR A 62 -14.39 2.30 -3.26
CA TYR A 62 -15.23 1.36 -2.53
C TYR A 62 -14.41 0.12 -2.18
N THR A 63 -14.62 -0.39 -0.97
CA THR A 63 -14.04 -1.66 -0.56
C THR A 63 -14.73 -2.82 -1.30
N THR A 64 -14.17 -4.02 -1.18
CA THR A 64 -14.81 -5.23 -1.72
C THR A 64 -16.24 -5.42 -1.16
N TYR A 65 -16.48 -5.00 0.07
CA TYR A 65 -17.82 -5.07 0.70
C TYR A 65 -18.64 -3.79 0.52
N SER A 66 -18.32 -2.99 -0.48
CA SER A 66 -19.08 -1.78 -0.87
C SER A 66 -19.09 -0.67 0.19
N GLN A 67 -18.12 -0.63 1.09
CA GLN A 67 -17.91 0.50 1.99
C GLN A 67 -17.21 1.63 1.24
N ARG A 68 -17.74 2.83 1.35
CA ARG A 68 -17.20 4.02 0.68
C ARG A 68 -16.04 4.61 1.48
N TYR A 69 -14.96 4.98 0.80
CA TYR A 69 -13.88 5.74 1.41
C TYR A 69 -13.22 6.70 0.43
N GLN A 70 -12.56 7.71 0.98
CA GLN A 70 -11.85 8.67 0.16
C GLN A 70 -10.50 8.11 -0.29
N SER A 71 -10.18 8.26 -1.56
CA SER A 71 -8.92 7.86 -2.16
C SER A 71 -7.72 8.53 -1.49
N GLY A 72 -6.61 7.85 -1.53
CA GLY A 72 -5.34 8.33 -1.02
C GLY A 72 -4.23 7.34 -1.36
N PHE A 73 -3.07 7.55 -0.76
CA PHE A 73 -1.96 6.62 -0.88
C PHE A 73 -2.17 5.45 0.06
N HIS A 74 -2.30 4.26 -0.51
CA HIS A 74 -2.39 3.01 0.24
C HIS A 74 -0.99 2.61 0.69
N THR A 75 -0.80 2.54 1.99
CA THR A 75 0.51 2.32 2.61
C THR A 75 0.42 1.19 3.63
N TYR A 76 1.32 0.24 3.56
CA TYR A 76 1.36 -0.87 4.51
C TYR A 76 1.92 -0.38 5.85
N LEU A 77 1.29 -0.78 6.93
CA LEU A 77 1.72 -0.42 8.29
C LEU A 77 2.84 -1.33 8.82
N ARG A 78 3.14 -2.42 8.11
CA ARG A 78 4.24 -3.32 8.46
C ARG A 78 5.08 -3.61 7.22
N LYS A 79 6.40 -3.56 7.38
CA LYS A 79 7.32 -3.84 6.27
C LYS A 79 7.12 -5.24 5.70
N LYS A 80 6.85 -6.23 6.54
CA LYS A 80 6.63 -7.61 6.10
C LYS A 80 5.45 -7.75 5.13
N ASP A 81 4.44 -6.90 5.27
CA ASP A 81 3.28 -6.90 4.38
C ASP A 81 3.66 -6.39 2.99
N ALA A 82 4.50 -5.36 2.93
CA ALA A 82 5.03 -4.85 1.67
C ALA A 82 5.94 -5.87 0.99
N ILE A 83 6.80 -6.56 1.75
CA ILE A 83 7.67 -7.63 1.24
C ILE A 83 6.83 -8.75 0.63
N LYS A 84 5.79 -9.16 1.33
CA LYS A 84 4.90 -10.22 0.87
C LYS A 84 4.16 -9.83 -0.40
N PHE A 85 3.73 -8.58 -0.49
CA PHE A 85 3.11 -8.05 -1.71
C PHE A 85 4.07 -8.13 -2.91
N ILE A 86 5.34 -7.76 -2.74
CA ILE A 86 6.35 -7.88 -3.81
C ILE A 86 6.51 -9.32 -4.26
N SER A 87 6.55 -10.27 -3.33
CA SER A 87 6.73 -11.68 -3.70
C SER A 87 5.64 -12.20 -4.62
N GLU A 88 4.49 -11.58 -4.58
CA GLU A 88 3.35 -11.92 -5.43
C GLU A 88 3.36 -11.22 -6.78
N LEU A 89 4.06 -10.10 -6.87
CA LEU A 89 4.24 -9.40 -8.13
C LEU A 89 5.40 -9.96 -8.97
N ASN A 90 6.12 -10.96 -8.47
CA ASN A 90 7.30 -11.53 -9.15
C ASN A 90 7.03 -12.13 -10.52
N PHE A 91 5.77 -12.40 -10.85
CA PHE A 91 5.40 -12.87 -12.19
C PHE A 91 5.30 -11.73 -13.22
N LEU A 92 5.30 -10.49 -12.77
CA LEU A 92 5.34 -9.33 -13.64
C LEU A 92 6.79 -9.00 -13.98
N ALA A 93 7.07 -8.67 -15.23
CA ALA A 93 8.43 -8.41 -15.72
C ALA A 93 9.02 -7.06 -15.27
N SER A 94 8.47 -6.45 -14.23
CA SER A 94 8.88 -5.16 -13.71
C SER A 94 9.69 -5.31 -12.43
N GLU A 95 10.61 -4.40 -12.19
CA GLU A 95 11.31 -4.29 -10.92
C GLU A 95 10.45 -3.50 -9.93
N TYR A 96 10.50 -3.90 -8.67
CA TYR A 96 9.78 -3.23 -7.58
C TYR A 96 10.73 -2.89 -6.45
N GLN A 97 10.42 -1.80 -5.76
CA GLN A 97 11.19 -1.38 -4.61
C GLN A 97 10.25 -0.98 -3.48
N ILE A 98 10.58 -1.41 -2.26
CA ILE A 98 9.89 -0.98 -1.05
C ILE A 98 10.57 0.26 -0.52
N MET A 99 9.78 1.30 -0.28
CA MET A 99 10.25 2.53 0.36
C MET A 99 9.54 2.73 1.67
N LYS A 100 10.30 3.09 2.70
CA LYS A 100 9.73 3.61 3.93
C LYS A 100 9.22 5.02 3.66
N VAL A 101 8.02 5.31 4.10
CA VAL A 101 7.36 6.60 3.85
C VAL A 101 6.84 7.19 5.16
N LYS A 102 6.84 8.52 5.23
CA LYS A 102 6.01 9.26 6.19
C LYS A 102 4.67 9.53 5.55
N PHE A 103 3.63 9.51 6.34
CA PHE A 103 2.31 9.89 5.88
C PHE A 103 1.63 10.84 6.86
N LYS A 104 0.69 11.61 6.37
CA LYS A 104 -0.17 12.47 7.17
C LYS A 104 -1.54 12.63 6.51
N ASN A 105 -2.49 13.17 7.27
CA ASN A 105 -3.87 13.36 6.82
C ASN A 105 -4.52 12.03 6.42
N ILE A 106 -4.70 11.18 7.43
CA ILE A 106 -5.26 9.84 7.25
C ILE A 106 -6.73 9.95 6.89
N ASN A 107 -7.11 9.31 5.79
CA ASN A 107 -8.51 9.20 5.37
C ASN A 107 -9.21 8.02 6.04
N CYS A 108 -8.55 6.87 6.07
CA CYS A 108 -9.08 5.68 6.69
C CYS A 108 -8.00 4.64 6.91
N ILE A 109 -8.36 3.60 7.65
CA ILE A 109 -7.56 2.41 7.86
C ILE A 109 -8.39 1.22 7.38
N GLY A 110 -7.75 0.26 6.76
CA GLY A 110 -8.45 -0.91 6.25
C GLY A 110 -7.58 -2.14 6.20
N LYS A 111 -8.23 -3.23 5.88
CA LYS A 111 -7.57 -4.49 5.56
C LYS A 111 -7.60 -4.73 4.08
N GLN A 112 -6.51 -5.25 3.58
CA GLN A 112 -6.39 -5.71 2.21
C GLN A 112 -6.15 -7.21 2.23
N HIS A 113 -7.11 -7.94 1.68
CA HIS A 113 -6.99 -9.37 1.46
C HIS A 113 -6.32 -9.58 0.11
N HIS A 114 -5.26 -10.32 0.15
CA HIS A 114 -4.55 -10.71 -1.05
C HIS A 114 -4.92 -12.15 -1.36
N ASN A 115 -5.74 -12.34 -2.39
CA ASN A 115 -6.06 -13.67 -2.89
C ASN A 115 -5.04 -14.05 -3.95
N TYR A 116 -4.00 -14.75 -3.54
CA TYR A 116 -2.89 -15.11 -4.43
C TYR A 116 -3.03 -16.43 -5.10
N ASN A 117 -4.12 -17.09 -4.89
CA ASN A 117 -4.36 -18.36 -5.51
C ASN A 117 -5.13 -18.26 -6.78
N TYR A 118 -4.53 -17.61 -7.74
CA TYR A 118 -4.76 -17.98 -9.10
C TYR A 118 -3.79 -19.04 -9.59
N ASP A 119 -3.20 -19.82 -8.70
CA ASP A 119 -2.73 -21.11 -9.09
C ASP A 119 -3.97 -21.97 -9.31
N ARG A 120 -4.35 -22.10 -10.57
CA ARG A 120 -5.51 -22.90 -11.01
C ARG A 120 -5.41 -24.37 -10.62
N LEU A 121 -4.31 -24.82 -10.05
CA LEU A 121 -4.02 -26.18 -9.67
C LEU A 121 -4.10 -26.42 -8.16
N ASN A 122 -4.02 -25.37 -7.35
CA ASN A 122 -4.11 -25.46 -5.90
C ASN A 122 -5.29 -24.62 -5.40
N LEU A 123 -6.39 -25.30 -5.20
CA LEU A 123 -7.65 -24.74 -4.68
C LEU A 123 -7.60 -24.35 -3.19
N VAL A 124 -6.44 -24.19 -2.60
CA VAL A 124 -6.33 -23.72 -1.21
C VAL A 124 -6.28 -22.19 -1.21
N PRO A 125 -7.33 -21.51 -0.75
CA PRO A 125 -7.30 -20.07 -0.63
C PRO A 125 -6.29 -19.67 0.44
N PHE A 126 -5.10 -19.30 0.02
CA PHE A 126 -4.18 -18.63 0.92
C PHE A 126 -4.57 -17.16 0.96
N SER A 127 -5.39 -16.79 1.93
CA SER A 127 -5.72 -15.41 2.17
C SER A 127 -4.69 -14.79 3.09
N TYR A 128 -3.92 -13.88 2.57
CA TYR A 128 -3.06 -13.02 3.36
C TYR A 128 -3.78 -11.70 3.60
N ILE A 129 -3.72 -11.23 4.84
CA ILE A 129 -4.39 -9.99 5.24
C ILE A 129 -3.33 -8.99 5.67
N SER A 130 -3.34 -7.82 5.05
CA SER A 130 -2.46 -6.71 5.38
C SER A 130 -3.23 -5.56 6.01
N ASP A 131 -2.64 -4.91 7.01
CA ASP A 131 -3.15 -3.67 7.57
C ASP A 131 -2.62 -2.49 6.75
N VAL A 132 -3.53 -1.68 6.23
CA VAL A 132 -3.25 -0.60 5.30
C VAL A 132 -3.83 0.71 5.83
N VAL A 133 -3.04 1.76 5.78
CA VAL A 133 -3.51 3.13 5.97
C VAL A 133 -3.67 3.80 4.62
N VAL A 134 -4.75 4.54 4.44
CA VAL A 134 -4.98 5.39 3.28
C VAL A 134 -4.77 6.83 3.72
N ALA A 135 -3.71 7.43 3.25
CA ALA A 135 -3.32 8.79 3.64
C ALA A 135 -3.38 9.73 2.45
N LYS A 136 -3.74 10.98 2.71
CA LYS A 136 -3.80 12.02 1.69
C LYS A 136 -2.41 12.46 1.22
N ASN A 137 -1.41 12.35 2.08
CA ASN A 137 -0.06 12.81 1.80
C ASN A 137 0.98 11.78 2.18
N ILE A 138 1.99 11.63 1.33
CA ILE A 138 3.17 10.80 1.61
C ILE A 138 4.45 11.54 1.28
N LEU A 139 5.51 11.17 1.99
CA LEU A 139 6.89 11.59 1.73
C LEU A 139 7.78 10.35 1.77
N LEU A 140 8.53 10.13 0.70
CA LEU A 140 9.46 9.00 0.63
C LEU A 140 10.73 9.33 1.42
N LEU A 141 11.08 8.42 2.33
CA LEU A 141 12.30 8.54 3.13
C LEU A 141 13.49 7.92 2.38
N PRO A 142 14.71 8.46 2.60
CA PRO A 142 15.89 7.82 2.04
C PRO A 142 16.02 6.38 2.54
N ASN A 143 16.50 5.49 1.67
CA ASN A 143 16.88 4.15 2.08
C ASN A 143 18.05 4.23 3.05
N GLN A 144 17.87 3.60 4.18
CA GLN A 144 18.94 3.45 5.17
C GLN A 144 19.57 2.08 5.06
#